data_572a9e2d3bcd2e1e8a0a4dd01e3c5159
#
_entry.id   572a9e2d3bcd2e1e8a0a4dd01e3c5159
#
_cell.length_a   1.000
_cell.length_b   1.000
_cell.length_c   1.000
_cell.angle_alpha   90.00
_cell.angle_beta   90.00
_cell.angle_gamma   90.00
#
_symmetry.space_group_name_H-M   'P 1'
#
loop_
_entity.id
_entity.type
_entity.pdbx_description
1 polymer ?
#
loop_
_entity_poly.entity_id
_entity_poly.type
_entity_poly.pdbx_seq_one_letter_code
_entity_poly.pdbx_strand_id
1 'polypeptide(L)'
;GLNRVKNSFNSYTIDRLALIGAAEAIKDKNYFDVTTKKIIRTREDTVKKLENFNFEILDSKANFIFVKHKEFSGKYLYEKLKENGVLVRHFNKERIEDYLRITIGTDEEMSLLIANLKKILKY
;
A
#
# COMPACT_ATOMS: atom_id res chain seq x y z
N GLY A 1 -10.66 5.11 38.57
CA GLY A 1 -11.32 6.24 37.89
C GLY A 1 -10.52 6.84 36.75
N LEU A 2 -9.32 7.39 37.00
CA LEU A 2 -8.51 8.12 36.00
C LEU A 2 -8.14 7.29 34.75
N ASN A 3 -7.80 6.00 34.92
CA ASN A 3 -7.49 5.13 33.78
C ASN A 3 -8.72 4.86 32.88
N ARG A 4 -9.93 4.83 33.44
CA ARG A 4 -11.17 4.72 32.67
C ARG A 4 -11.40 5.98 31.85
N VAL A 5 -11.21 7.17 32.44
CA VAL A 5 -11.32 8.45 31.73
C VAL A 5 -10.29 8.55 30.63
N LYS A 6 -9.01 8.25 30.93
CA LYS A 6 -7.93 8.24 29.93
C LYS A 6 -8.21 7.34 28.74
N ASN A 7 -8.80 6.16 28.97
CA ASN A 7 -9.09 5.17 27.92
C ASN A 7 -10.47 5.34 27.27
N SER A 8 -11.28 6.34 27.71
CA SER A 8 -12.60 6.64 27.12
C SER A 8 -12.53 7.60 25.93
N PHE A 9 -11.38 8.25 25.71
CA PHE A 9 -11.20 9.11 24.55
C PHE A 9 -10.80 8.30 23.34
N ASN A 10 -11.38 8.65 22.19
CA ASN A 10 -10.92 8.11 20.91
C ASN A 10 -9.47 8.57 20.68
N SER A 11 -8.58 7.63 20.35
CA SER A 11 -7.16 7.91 20.11
C SER A 11 -6.93 8.91 18.97
N TYR A 12 -7.89 9.03 18.05
CA TYR A 12 -7.85 9.91 16.89
C TYR A 12 -9.13 10.72 16.83
N THR A 13 -9.15 11.85 17.56
CA THR A 13 -10.27 12.80 17.48
C THR A 13 -10.25 13.53 16.15
N ILE A 14 -11.41 13.61 15.51
CA ILE A 14 -11.57 14.31 14.23
C ILE A 14 -11.99 15.76 14.54
N ASP A 15 -11.27 16.75 14.02
CA ASP A 15 -11.64 18.15 14.14
C ASP A 15 -12.81 18.52 13.21
N ARG A 16 -13.39 19.72 13.42
CA ARG A 16 -14.56 20.17 12.67
C ARG A 16 -14.30 20.31 11.16
N LEU A 17 -13.13 20.77 10.76
CA LEU A 17 -12.80 20.94 9.35
C LEU A 17 -12.65 19.59 8.67
N ALA A 18 -12.00 18.62 9.34
CA ALA A 18 -11.91 17.26 8.85
C ALA A 18 -13.27 16.58 8.72
N LEU A 19 -14.20 16.81 9.68
CA LEU A 19 -15.59 16.30 9.60
C LEU A 19 -16.35 16.88 8.41
N ILE A 20 -16.28 18.20 8.20
CA ILE A 20 -16.93 18.86 7.07
C ILE A 20 -16.32 18.39 5.76
N GLY A 21 -14.99 18.36 5.65
CA GLY A 21 -14.29 17.87 4.48
C GLY A 21 -14.63 16.43 4.13
N ALA A 22 -14.68 15.54 5.12
CA ALA A 22 -15.09 14.15 4.91
C ALA A 22 -16.54 14.02 4.43
N ALA A 23 -17.47 14.79 5.02
CA ALA A 23 -18.87 14.81 4.61
C ALA A 23 -19.03 15.28 3.16
N GLU A 24 -18.35 16.33 2.75
CA GLU A 24 -18.38 16.82 1.37
C GLU A 24 -17.68 15.87 0.39
N ALA A 25 -16.57 15.26 0.77
CA ALA A 25 -15.89 14.25 -0.04
C ALA A 25 -16.78 13.02 -0.32
N ILE A 26 -17.58 12.59 0.65
CA ILE A 26 -18.54 11.49 0.46
C ILE A 26 -19.69 11.88 -0.49
N LYS A 27 -20.10 13.15 -0.50
CA LYS A 27 -21.13 13.67 -1.42
C LYS A 27 -20.66 13.74 -2.87
N ASP A 28 -19.37 13.96 -3.09
CA ASP A 28 -18.77 13.96 -4.44
C ASP A 28 -18.63 12.52 -4.98
N LYS A 29 -19.76 11.94 -5.26
CA LYS A 29 -19.86 10.56 -5.73
C LYS A 29 -19.12 10.34 -7.05
N ASN A 30 -19.13 11.33 -7.95
CA ASN A 30 -18.47 11.21 -9.24
C ASN A 30 -16.94 11.09 -9.08
N TYR A 31 -16.34 11.95 -8.27
CA TYR A 31 -14.91 11.90 -7.97
C TYR A 31 -14.54 10.58 -7.27
N PHE A 32 -15.35 10.16 -6.30
CA PHE A 32 -15.17 8.90 -5.60
C PHE A 32 -15.18 7.70 -6.55
N ASP A 33 -16.19 7.60 -7.41
CA ASP A 33 -16.35 6.47 -8.34
C ASP A 33 -15.20 6.43 -9.37
N VAL A 34 -14.80 7.58 -9.92
CA VAL A 34 -13.69 7.67 -10.88
C VAL A 34 -12.36 7.28 -10.22
N THR A 35 -12.09 7.84 -9.05
CA THR A 35 -10.84 7.57 -8.33
C THR A 35 -10.73 6.10 -7.89
N THR A 36 -11.81 5.56 -7.35
CA THR A 36 -11.87 4.15 -6.91
C THR A 36 -11.64 3.19 -8.08
N LYS A 37 -12.30 3.42 -9.22
CA LYS A 37 -12.09 2.61 -10.43
C LYS A 37 -10.65 2.68 -10.92
N LYS A 38 -10.03 3.86 -10.89
CA LYS A 38 -8.63 4.03 -11.26
C LYS A 38 -7.71 3.22 -10.36
N ILE A 39 -7.89 3.31 -9.03
CA ILE A 39 -7.10 2.54 -8.06
C ILE A 39 -7.26 1.03 -8.28
N ILE A 40 -8.49 0.55 -8.50
CA ILE A 40 -8.76 -0.87 -8.76
C ILE A 40 -8.01 -1.35 -9.99
N ARG A 41 -8.12 -0.63 -11.11
CA ARG A 41 -7.45 -0.96 -12.36
C ARG A 41 -5.93 -0.99 -12.18
N THR A 42 -5.34 0.07 -11.62
CA THR A 42 -3.89 0.16 -11.39
C THR A 42 -3.40 -0.95 -10.46
N ARG A 43 -4.19 -1.33 -9.43
CA ARG A 43 -3.89 -2.46 -8.57
C ARG A 43 -3.84 -3.78 -9.35
N GLU A 44 -4.87 -4.08 -10.14
CA GLU A 44 -4.96 -5.31 -10.92
C GLU A 44 -3.83 -5.42 -11.95
N ASP A 45 -3.50 -4.33 -12.63
CA ASP A 45 -2.38 -4.28 -13.57
C ASP A 45 -1.03 -4.47 -12.87
N THR A 46 -0.87 -3.90 -11.68
CA THR A 46 0.35 -4.08 -10.87
C THR A 46 0.50 -5.52 -10.39
N VAL A 47 -0.58 -6.13 -9.91
CA VAL A 47 -0.59 -7.54 -9.49
C VAL A 47 -0.12 -8.44 -10.64
N LYS A 48 -0.71 -8.34 -11.82
CA LYS A 48 -0.32 -9.13 -13.00
C LYS A 48 1.18 -8.99 -13.33
N LYS A 49 1.73 -7.78 -13.24
CA LYS A 49 3.16 -7.53 -13.48
C LYS A 49 4.04 -8.18 -12.42
N LEU A 50 3.64 -8.13 -11.15
CA LEU A 50 4.39 -8.74 -10.05
C LEU A 50 4.35 -10.27 -10.08
N GLU A 51 3.24 -10.88 -10.49
CA GLU A 51 3.15 -12.32 -10.70
C GLU A 51 4.19 -12.83 -11.70
N ASN A 52 4.45 -12.06 -12.78
CA ASN A 52 5.49 -12.37 -13.75
C ASN A 52 6.92 -12.25 -13.20
N PHE A 53 7.10 -11.66 -12.03
CA PHE A 53 8.37 -11.55 -11.30
C PHE A 53 8.45 -12.50 -10.10
N ASN A 54 7.70 -13.59 -10.11
CA ASN A 54 7.69 -14.61 -9.04
C ASN A 54 7.24 -14.09 -7.66
N PHE A 55 6.43 -13.05 -7.61
CA PHE A 55 5.77 -12.64 -6.38
C PHE A 55 4.52 -13.49 -6.11
N GLU A 56 4.31 -13.82 -4.86
CA GLU A 56 3.04 -14.28 -4.31
C GLU A 56 2.29 -13.09 -3.74
N ILE A 57 1.04 -12.89 -4.15
CA ILE A 57 0.22 -11.73 -3.77
C ILE A 57 -1.03 -12.23 -3.04
N LEU A 58 -1.31 -11.67 -1.88
CA LEU A 58 -2.57 -11.92 -1.18
C LEU A 58 -3.69 -11.10 -1.82
N ASP A 59 -4.89 -11.68 -1.95
CA ASP A 59 -6.05 -10.97 -2.50
C ASP A 59 -6.33 -9.69 -1.70
N SER A 60 -6.54 -8.60 -2.43
CA SER A 60 -6.74 -7.29 -1.84
C SER A 60 -7.90 -6.55 -2.50
N LYS A 61 -8.75 -5.97 -1.67
CA LYS A 61 -9.79 -5.00 -2.06
C LYS A 61 -9.47 -3.58 -1.57
N ALA A 62 -8.26 -3.38 -1.02
CA ALA A 62 -7.77 -2.12 -0.49
C ALA A 62 -6.97 -1.33 -1.55
N ASN A 63 -6.49 -0.16 -1.16
CA ASN A 63 -5.55 0.67 -1.93
C ASN A 63 -4.08 0.26 -1.74
N PHE A 64 -3.84 -0.97 -1.32
CA PHE A 64 -2.51 -1.56 -1.20
C PHE A 64 -2.57 -3.06 -1.50
N ILE A 65 -1.42 -3.63 -1.81
CA ILE A 65 -1.21 -5.07 -1.95
C ILE A 65 -0.20 -5.56 -0.93
N PHE A 66 -0.31 -6.84 -0.56
CA PHE A 66 0.60 -7.50 0.37
C PHE A 66 1.25 -8.66 -0.35
N VAL A 67 2.57 -8.58 -0.56
CA VAL A 67 3.30 -9.42 -1.50
C VAL A 67 4.58 -9.96 -0.86
N LYS A 68 4.99 -11.18 -1.26
CA LYS A 68 6.32 -11.71 -0.97
C LYS A 68 6.93 -12.29 -2.24
N HIS A 69 8.24 -12.24 -2.36
CA HIS A 69 8.97 -12.89 -3.46
C HIS A 69 9.35 -14.31 -3.05
N LYS A 70 9.37 -15.24 -4.01
CA LYS A 70 9.69 -16.66 -3.73
C LYS A 70 11.15 -16.91 -3.31
N GLU A 71 12.08 -16.07 -3.79
CA GLU A 71 13.53 -16.27 -3.62
C GLU A 71 14.21 -15.17 -2.80
N PHE A 72 13.68 -13.96 -2.78
CA PHE A 72 14.27 -12.82 -2.10
C PHE A 72 13.48 -12.45 -0.84
N SER A 73 14.20 -12.22 0.26
CA SER A 73 13.56 -11.81 1.52
C SER A 73 12.92 -10.43 1.41
N GLY A 74 11.85 -10.20 2.17
CA GLY A 74 11.17 -8.90 2.23
C GLY A 74 12.11 -7.79 2.67
N LYS A 75 13.01 -8.06 3.62
CA LYS A 75 14.02 -7.11 4.09
C LYS A 75 14.96 -6.67 2.96
N TYR A 76 15.50 -7.62 2.20
CA TYR A 76 16.40 -7.32 1.07
C TYR A 76 15.72 -6.43 0.03
N LEU A 77 14.51 -6.81 -0.39
CA LEU A 77 13.76 -6.04 -1.38
C LEU A 77 13.40 -4.64 -0.87
N TYR A 78 13.01 -4.52 0.40
CA TYR A 78 12.75 -3.23 1.05
C TYR A 78 13.96 -2.30 1.00
N GLU A 79 15.14 -2.81 1.39
CA GLU A 79 16.39 -2.04 1.43
C GLU A 79 16.77 -1.60 0.01
N LYS A 80 16.73 -2.50 -0.98
CA LYS A 80 17.06 -2.19 -2.37
C LYS A 80 16.09 -1.22 -3.02
N LEU A 81 14.80 -1.34 -2.77
CA LEU A 81 13.81 -0.37 -3.24
C LEU A 81 14.05 1.01 -2.62
N LYS A 82 14.30 1.07 -1.31
CA LYS A 82 14.61 2.32 -0.59
C LYS A 82 15.86 3.01 -1.12
N GLU A 83 16.94 2.25 -1.40
CA GLU A 83 18.17 2.77 -2.02
C GLU A 83 17.89 3.43 -3.39
N ASN A 84 16.88 2.95 -4.10
CA ASN A 84 16.45 3.49 -5.41
C ASN A 84 15.30 4.51 -5.29
N GLY A 85 15.01 5.03 -4.10
CA GLY A 85 13.99 6.06 -3.87
C GLY A 85 12.55 5.56 -3.87
N VAL A 86 12.31 4.24 -3.86
CA VAL A 86 10.97 3.65 -3.80
C VAL A 86 10.68 3.17 -2.37
N LEU A 87 9.70 3.80 -1.72
CA LEU A 87 9.32 3.47 -0.36
C LEU A 87 8.13 2.50 -0.33
N VAL A 88 8.35 1.36 0.29
CA VAL A 88 7.33 0.36 0.61
C VAL A 88 7.33 0.09 2.11
N ARG A 89 6.37 -0.64 2.64
CA ARG A 89 6.35 -1.01 4.06
C ARG A 89 6.83 -2.44 4.26
N HIS A 90 7.87 -2.62 5.04
CA HIS A 90 8.34 -3.91 5.55
C HIS A 90 7.95 -4.09 7.02
N PHE A 91 7.74 -5.33 7.47
CA PHE A 91 7.37 -5.69 8.83
C PHE A 91 8.38 -6.68 9.40
N ASN A 92 9.12 -6.26 10.43
CA ASN A 92 10.01 -7.15 11.16
C ASN A 92 9.22 -7.91 12.25
N LYS A 93 8.34 -8.82 11.80
CA LYS A 93 7.51 -9.65 12.66
C LYS A 93 7.45 -11.07 12.09
N GLU A 94 7.57 -12.05 12.97
CA GLU A 94 7.37 -13.45 12.64
C GLU A 94 6.14 -13.66 11.75
N ARG A 95 6.22 -14.54 10.78
CA ARG A 95 5.20 -14.92 9.78
C ARG A 95 4.94 -13.90 8.67
N ILE A 96 5.34 -12.64 8.81
CA ILE A 96 5.14 -11.59 7.78
C ILE A 96 6.44 -10.85 7.42
N GLU A 97 7.58 -11.32 7.89
CA GLU A 97 8.91 -10.72 7.67
C GLU A 97 9.36 -10.75 6.20
N ASP A 98 8.83 -11.68 5.41
CA ASP A 98 9.11 -11.75 3.97
C ASP A 98 8.12 -10.95 3.12
N TYR A 99 7.09 -10.37 3.75
CA TYR A 99 6.09 -9.60 3.03
C TYR A 99 6.42 -8.11 2.97
N LEU A 100 6.04 -7.51 1.86
CA LEU A 100 6.00 -6.07 1.65
C LEU A 100 4.55 -5.61 1.46
N ARG A 101 4.18 -4.50 2.09
CA ARG A 101 2.95 -3.78 1.77
C ARG A 101 3.28 -2.66 0.81
N ILE A 102 2.70 -2.72 -0.37
CA ILE A 102 2.88 -1.74 -1.45
C ILE A 102 1.58 -0.98 -1.62
N THR A 103 1.61 0.32 -1.36
CA THR A 103 0.47 1.21 -1.62
C THR A 103 0.33 1.41 -3.13
N ILE A 104 -0.89 1.36 -3.64
CA ILE A 104 -1.17 1.65 -5.04
C ILE A 104 -1.16 3.16 -5.23
N GLY A 105 -0.19 3.63 -5.99
CA GLY A 105 -0.03 5.02 -6.40
C GLY A 105 -0.57 5.28 -7.80
N THR A 106 -0.03 6.30 -8.46
CA THR A 106 -0.33 6.60 -9.86
C THR A 106 0.26 5.54 -10.80
N ASP A 107 -0.18 5.54 -12.06
CA ASP A 107 0.37 4.61 -13.07
C ASP A 107 1.88 4.83 -13.27
N GLU A 108 2.36 6.08 -13.15
CA GLU A 108 3.77 6.46 -13.22
C GLU A 108 4.56 5.89 -12.03
N GLU A 109 4.04 6.04 -10.81
CA GLU A 109 4.67 5.51 -9.59
C GLU A 109 4.75 3.98 -9.61
N MET A 110 3.68 3.32 -10.07
CA MET A 110 3.71 1.86 -10.21
C MET A 110 4.66 1.41 -11.31
N SER A 111 4.77 2.17 -12.40
CA SER A 111 5.76 1.89 -13.45
C SER A 111 7.20 2.04 -12.94
N LEU A 112 7.46 3.04 -12.11
CA LEU A 112 8.76 3.24 -11.46
C LEU A 112 9.10 2.07 -10.51
N LEU A 113 8.14 1.62 -9.70
CA LEU A 113 8.28 0.44 -8.85
C LEU A 113 8.67 -0.79 -9.68
N ILE A 114 7.93 -1.08 -10.75
CA ILE A 114 8.19 -2.24 -11.63
C ILE A 114 9.57 -2.14 -12.29
N ALA A 115 9.97 -0.96 -12.77
CA ALA A 115 11.28 -0.76 -13.38
C ALA A 115 12.43 -1.00 -12.38
N ASN A 116 12.28 -0.57 -11.12
CA ASN A 116 13.26 -0.83 -10.08
C ASN A 116 13.31 -2.31 -9.69
N LEU A 117 12.17 -2.98 -9.57
CA LEU A 117 12.14 -4.42 -9.30
C LEU A 117 12.81 -5.21 -10.41
N LYS A 118 12.61 -4.87 -11.69
CA LYS A 118 13.34 -5.49 -12.81
C LYS A 118 14.87 -5.42 -12.63
N LYS A 119 15.38 -4.26 -12.26
CA LYS A 119 16.84 -4.07 -12.02
C LYS A 119 17.32 -4.90 -10.83
N ILE A 120 16.58 -4.89 -9.72
CA ILE A 120 16.94 -5.59 -8.48
C ILE A 120 16.93 -7.11 -8.68
N LEU A 121 15.93 -7.61 -9.38
CA LEU A 121 15.74 -9.05 -9.64
C LEU A 121 16.52 -9.56 -10.86
N LYS A 122 17.14 -8.67 -11.63
CA LYS A 122 17.93 -9.00 -12.85
C LYS A 122 17.09 -9.65 -13.97
N TYR A 123 15.85 -9.16 -14.16
CA TYR A 123 14.98 -9.52 -15.29
C TYR A 123 15.25 -8.67 -16.50
#